data_2b1ab720594dcda1e70852a0501b7e6e
#
_entry.id   2b1ab720594dcda1e70852a0501b7e6e
#
_cell.length_a   1.000
_cell.length_b   1.000
_cell.length_c   1.000
_cell.angle_alpha   90.00
_cell.angle_beta   90.00
_cell.angle_gamma   90.00
#
_symmetry.space_group_name_H-M   'P 1'
#
loop_
_entity.id
_entity.type
_entity.pdbx_description
1 polymer ?
#
loop_
_entity_poly.entity_id
_entity_poly.type
_entity_poly.pdbx_seq_one_letter_code
_entity_poly.pdbx_strand_id
1 'polypeptide(L)'
;AVFKSGRLLQYDHPDTLLAHPADEFVSAFTGQDSTLKRLLLVRAEDAADSSLVTARPQTPVAEALELMDENDRRYLIVVDDQGKGLGYVRRKDLRRQEGTCEPFITPFRVTASHDEHLRILLSRMYEFNSSWLPVLDPDQQFLGEVTQESIADYLSSGRSRGGKGLIVSPAEQVGA
;
A
#
# COMPACT_ATOMS: atom_id res chain seq x y z
N ALA A 1 20.21 1.26 14.63
CA ALA A 1 20.95 0.31 15.49
C ALA A 1 20.39 0.33 16.92
N VAL A 2 20.29 -0.84 17.54
CA VAL A 2 19.90 -1.03 18.95
C VAL A 2 21.09 -1.64 19.71
N PHE A 3 21.45 -1.00 20.82
CA PHE A 3 22.53 -1.42 21.70
C PHE A 3 22.00 -1.76 23.10
N LYS A 4 22.61 -2.75 23.76
CA LYS A 4 22.41 -3.07 25.19
C LYS A 4 23.77 -3.23 25.85
N SER A 5 24.03 -2.46 26.92
CA SER A 5 25.29 -2.51 27.69
C SER A 5 26.54 -2.45 26.81
N GLY A 6 26.57 -1.55 25.81
CA GLY A 6 27.69 -1.38 24.90
C GLY A 6 27.79 -2.40 23.75
N ARG A 7 26.89 -3.41 23.71
CA ARG A 7 26.87 -4.43 22.64
C ARG A 7 25.77 -4.12 21.63
N LEU A 8 26.11 -4.19 20.34
CA LEU A 8 25.14 -4.10 19.25
C LEU A 8 24.26 -5.37 19.24
N LEU A 9 22.93 -5.19 19.34
CA LEU A 9 21.98 -6.29 19.23
C LEU A 9 21.37 -6.40 17.83
N GLN A 10 21.03 -5.26 17.24
CA GLN A 10 20.44 -5.24 15.90
C GLN A 10 20.81 -3.95 15.17
N TYR A 11 21.16 -4.09 13.90
CA TYR A 11 21.37 -2.97 12.96
C TYR A 11 20.51 -3.21 11.73
N ASP A 12 19.50 -2.37 11.55
CA ASP A 12 18.53 -2.54 10.50
C ASP A 12 17.87 -1.21 10.11
N HIS A 13 17.10 -1.23 9.02
CA HIS A 13 16.20 -0.14 8.69
C HIS A 13 15.14 0.03 9.80
N PRO A 14 14.68 1.26 10.14
CA PRO A 14 13.72 1.48 11.23
C PRO A 14 12.45 0.63 11.11
N ASP A 15 11.87 0.49 9.91
CA ASP A 15 10.69 -0.35 9.70
C ASP A 15 10.97 -1.84 10.00
N THR A 16 12.14 -2.34 9.59
CA THR A 16 12.57 -3.72 9.87
C THR A 16 12.76 -3.95 11.37
N LEU A 17 13.36 -2.99 12.10
CA LEU A 17 13.50 -3.06 13.57
C LEU A 17 12.14 -3.18 14.27
N LEU A 18 11.13 -2.47 13.75
CA LEU A 18 9.77 -2.51 14.30
C LEU A 18 9.01 -3.78 13.91
N ALA A 19 9.22 -4.29 12.69
CA ALA A 19 8.55 -5.48 12.18
C ALA A 19 9.16 -6.78 12.71
N HIS A 20 10.49 -6.82 12.87
CA HIS A 20 11.28 -8.01 13.19
C HIS A 20 12.32 -7.71 14.29
N PRO A 21 11.87 -7.47 15.53
CA PRO A 21 12.81 -7.30 16.64
C PRO A 21 13.62 -8.59 16.86
N ALA A 22 14.95 -8.46 17.02
CA ALA A 22 15.86 -9.60 17.12
C ALA A 22 15.65 -10.42 18.41
N ASP A 23 15.22 -9.77 19.48
CA ASP A 23 14.96 -10.40 20.79
C ASP A 23 13.90 -9.62 21.60
N GLU A 24 13.58 -10.13 22.79
CA GLU A 24 12.62 -9.49 23.71
C GLU A 24 13.07 -8.09 24.15
N PHE A 25 14.37 -7.85 24.28
CA PHE A 25 14.86 -6.53 24.65
C PHE A 25 14.60 -5.52 23.54
N VAL A 26 14.89 -5.86 22.28
CA VAL A 26 14.59 -5.01 21.13
C VAL A 26 13.09 -4.80 21.00
N SER A 27 12.28 -5.85 21.19
CA SER A 27 10.82 -5.76 21.19
C SER A 27 10.30 -4.80 22.28
N ALA A 28 10.79 -4.93 23.51
CA ALA A 28 10.43 -4.04 24.61
C ALA A 28 10.90 -2.59 24.35
N PHE A 29 12.09 -2.42 23.77
CA PHE A 29 12.65 -1.12 23.42
C PHE A 29 11.83 -0.40 22.36
N THR A 30 11.34 -1.11 21.35
CA THR A 30 10.50 -0.55 20.27
C THR A 30 9.07 -0.23 20.72
N GLY A 31 8.59 -0.90 21.78
CA GLY A 31 7.31 -0.67 22.41
C GLY A 31 6.15 -1.46 21.77
N GLN A 32 5.05 -1.57 22.53
CA GLN A 32 3.86 -2.34 22.11
C GLN A 32 3.10 -1.73 20.93
N ASP A 33 3.33 -0.47 20.62
CA ASP A 33 2.74 0.27 19.50
C ASP A 33 3.63 0.25 18.23
N SER A 34 4.60 -0.67 18.15
CA SER A 34 5.53 -0.80 17.04
C SER A 34 4.82 -0.86 15.68
N THR A 35 3.73 -1.60 15.58
CA THR A 35 2.90 -1.70 14.36
C THR A 35 2.34 -0.34 13.93
N LEU A 36 1.83 0.48 14.86
CA LEU A 36 1.34 1.82 14.53
C LEU A 36 2.47 2.78 14.16
N LYS A 37 3.65 2.63 14.78
CA LYS A 37 4.83 3.42 14.40
C LYS A 37 5.27 3.15 12.97
N ARG A 38 5.07 1.94 12.47
CA ARG A 38 5.37 1.59 11.07
C ARG A 38 4.55 2.40 10.06
N LEU A 39 3.33 2.82 10.41
CA LEU A 39 2.54 3.74 9.57
C LEU A 39 3.24 5.08 9.27
N LEU A 40 4.22 5.48 10.08
CA LEU A 40 5.03 6.68 9.89
C LEU A 40 6.26 6.45 9.02
N LEU A 41 6.60 5.20 8.70
CA LEU A 41 7.81 4.82 7.98
C LEU A 41 7.51 4.22 6.61
N VAL A 42 6.38 3.48 6.51
CA VAL A 42 5.96 2.81 5.27
C VAL A 42 5.26 3.81 4.37
N ARG A 43 5.59 3.76 3.08
CA ARG A 43 5.02 4.63 2.05
C ARG A 43 3.89 3.94 1.29
N ALA A 44 3.10 4.74 0.57
CA ALA A 44 2.02 4.25 -0.28
C ALA A 44 2.49 3.20 -1.29
N GLU A 45 3.63 3.44 -1.95
CA GLU A 45 4.22 2.52 -2.94
C GLU A 45 4.55 1.13 -2.37
N ASP A 46 4.90 1.04 -1.08
CA ASP A 46 5.26 -0.22 -0.43
C ASP A 46 4.03 -1.13 -0.16
N ALA A 47 2.85 -0.53 0.01
CA ALA A 47 1.60 -1.22 0.35
C ALA A 47 0.56 -1.19 -0.79
N ALA A 48 0.88 -0.55 -1.90
CA ALA A 48 0.00 -0.49 -3.07
C ALA A 48 -0.06 -1.85 -3.78
N ASP A 49 -1.27 -2.23 -4.16
CA ASP A 49 -1.48 -3.33 -5.10
C ASP A 49 -1.36 -2.78 -6.53
N SER A 50 -0.29 -3.15 -7.21
CA SER A 50 -0.02 -2.77 -8.61
C SER A 50 -0.49 -3.81 -9.62
N SER A 51 -1.02 -4.95 -9.17
CA SER A 51 -1.49 -6.05 -10.03
C SER A 51 -2.91 -5.86 -10.54
N LEU A 52 -3.52 -4.71 -10.27
CA LEU A 52 -4.92 -4.43 -10.57
C LEU A 52 -5.20 -4.33 -12.07
N VAL A 53 -6.29 -4.96 -12.47
CA VAL A 53 -6.85 -4.79 -13.81
C VAL A 53 -7.46 -3.39 -13.92
N THR A 54 -7.12 -2.67 -14.98
CA THR A 54 -7.62 -1.34 -15.29
C THR A 54 -8.47 -1.36 -16.54
N ALA A 55 -9.32 -0.36 -16.72
CA ALA A 55 -10.06 -0.11 -17.95
C ALA A 55 -9.54 1.17 -18.64
N ARG A 56 -9.91 1.36 -19.88
CA ARG A 56 -9.72 2.61 -20.63
C ARG A 56 -11.07 3.30 -20.85
N PRO A 57 -11.09 4.60 -21.18
CA PRO A 57 -12.34 5.27 -21.52
C PRO A 57 -13.12 4.53 -22.62
N GLN A 58 -12.42 3.97 -23.62
CA GLN A 58 -13.00 3.28 -24.76
C GLN A 58 -13.38 1.81 -24.48
N THR A 59 -13.01 1.26 -23.33
CA THR A 59 -13.38 -0.12 -22.94
C THR A 59 -14.91 -0.28 -22.97
N PRO A 60 -15.44 -1.28 -23.68
CA PRO A 60 -16.86 -1.56 -23.72
C PRO A 60 -17.40 -1.85 -22.31
N VAL A 61 -18.61 -1.39 -22.04
CA VAL A 61 -19.28 -1.63 -20.74
C VAL A 61 -19.39 -3.12 -20.44
N ALA A 62 -19.70 -3.97 -21.42
CA ALA A 62 -19.77 -5.41 -21.24
C ALA A 62 -18.44 -6.01 -20.79
N GLU A 63 -17.34 -5.65 -21.45
CA GLU A 63 -15.98 -6.07 -21.10
C GLU A 63 -15.58 -5.60 -19.70
N ALA A 64 -15.89 -4.34 -19.36
CA ALA A 64 -15.60 -3.84 -18.00
C ALA A 64 -16.36 -4.60 -16.92
N LEU A 65 -17.60 -5.04 -17.19
CA LEU A 65 -18.36 -5.87 -16.26
C LEU A 65 -17.77 -7.28 -16.13
N GLU A 66 -17.33 -7.89 -17.26
CA GLU A 66 -16.64 -9.19 -17.26
C GLU A 66 -15.33 -9.10 -16.46
N LEU A 67 -14.51 -8.10 -16.69
CA LEU A 67 -13.27 -7.86 -15.91
C LEU A 67 -13.53 -7.71 -14.40
N MET A 68 -14.64 -7.04 -14.04
CA MET A 68 -15.05 -6.93 -12.64
C MET A 68 -15.48 -8.28 -12.06
N ASP A 69 -16.15 -9.14 -12.85
CA ASP A 69 -16.58 -10.46 -12.40
C ASP A 69 -15.41 -11.43 -12.24
N GLU A 70 -14.49 -11.45 -13.20
CA GLU A 70 -13.30 -12.31 -13.17
C GLU A 70 -12.35 -11.98 -12.02
N ASN A 71 -12.29 -10.72 -11.60
CA ASN A 71 -11.38 -10.24 -10.55
C ASN A 71 -12.08 -9.96 -9.21
N ASP A 72 -13.35 -10.33 -9.06
CA ASP A 72 -14.20 -10.06 -7.87
C ASP A 72 -14.17 -8.58 -7.44
N ARG A 73 -14.23 -7.66 -8.43
CA ARG A 73 -14.15 -6.22 -8.20
C ARG A 73 -15.52 -5.55 -8.37
N ARG A 74 -15.77 -4.52 -7.58
CA ARG A 74 -16.99 -3.69 -7.68
C ARG A 74 -16.79 -2.42 -8.51
N TYR A 75 -15.56 -2.13 -8.87
CA TYR A 75 -15.13 -1.00 -9.69
C TYR A 75 -13.84 -1.35 -10.43
N LEU A 76 -13.55 -0.61 -11.48
CA LEU A 76 -12.26 -0.61 -12.17
C LEU A 76 -11.71 0.80 -12.20
N ILE A 77 -10.41 0.92 -12.00
CA ILE A 77 -9.68 2.15 -12.27
C ILE A 77 -9.62 2.36 -13.77
N VAL A 78 -9.83 3.60 -14.20
CA VAL A 78 -9.72 3.97 -15.61
C VAL A 78 -8.46 4.79 -15.80
N VAL A 79 -7.64 4.35 -16.74
CA VAL A 79 -6.40 5.02 -17.13
C VAL A 79 -6.44 5.42 -18.60
N ASP A 80 -5.70 6.45 -18.99
CA ASP A 80 -5.53 6.83 -20.40
C ASP A 80 -4.50 5.91 -21.11
N ASP A 81 -4.23 6.20 -22.40
CA ASP A 81 -3.26 5.45 -23.19
C ASP A 81 -1.81 5.61 -22.70
N GLN A 82 -1.55 6.61 -21.87
CA GLN A 82 -0.26 6.86 -21.26
C GLN A 82 -0.16 6.26 -19.86
N GLY A 83 -1.24 5.64 -19.33
CA GLY A 83 -1.29 5.05 -17.99
C GLY A 83 -1.65 6.05 -16.89
N LYS A 84 -2.05 7.28 -17.22
CA LYS A 84 -2.48 8.27 -16.23
C LYS A 84 -3.85 7.90 -15.66
N GLY A 85 -4.00 8.03 -14.36
CA GLY A 85 -5.25 7.76 -13.68
C GLY A 85 -6.30 8.85 -13.94
N LEU A 86 -7.39 8.49 -14.62
CA LEU A 86 -8.50 9.40 -14.93
C LEU A 86 -9.61 9.37 -13.89
N GLY A 87 -9.80 8.24 -13.23
CA GLY A 87 -10.91 8.02 -12.32
C GLY A 87 -11.25 6.54 -12.22
N TYR A 88 -12.50 6.25 -11.95
CA TYR A 88 -12.99 4.88 -11.82
C TYR A 88 -14.42 4.75 -12.33
N VAL A 89 -14.80 3.52 -12.73
CA VAL A 89 -16.17 3.15 -13.06
C VAL A 89 -16.66 2.11 -12.07
N ARG A 90 -17.91 2.20 -11.62
CA ARG A 90 -18.50 1.27 -10.65
C ARG A 90 -19.46 0.32 -11.35
N ARG A 91 -19.45 -0.94 -10.93
CA ARG A 91 -20.39 -1.96 -11.41
C ARG A 91 -21.86 -1.50 -11.40
N LYS A 92 -22.29 -0.81 -10.35
CA LYS A 92 -23.67 -0.35 -10.21
C LYS A 92 -24.06 0.69 -11.26
N ASP A 93 -23.10 1.49 -11.73
CA ASP A 93 -23.35 2.56 -12.70
C ASP A 93 -23.31 2.03 -14.15
N LEU A 94 -22.60 0.89 -14.37
CA LEU A 94 -22.51 0.22 -15.67
C LEU A 94 -23.64 -0.78 -15.93
N ARG A 95 -24.32 -1.29 -14.88
CA ARG A 95 -25.40 -2.26 -15.06
C ARG A 95 -26.50 -1.71 -15.97
N ARG A 96 -26.87 -2.49 -16.99
CA ARG A 96 -27.90 -2.16 -17.98
C ARG A 96 -27.53 -0.97 -18.87
N GLN A 97 -26.26 -0.60 -18.92
CA GLN A 97 -25.73 0.39 -19.84
C GLN A 97 -25.07 -0.31 -21.03
N GLU A 98 -24.99 0.42 -22.14
CA GLU A 98 -24.33 -0.01 -23.38
C GLU A 98 -23.28 1.07 -23.77
N GLY A 99 -22.42 0.73 -24.73
CA GLY A 99 -21.38 1.64 -25.21
C GLY A 99 -20.06 1.46 -24.46
N THR A 100 -19.38 2.56 -24.15
CA THR A 100 -18.04 2.58 -23.53
C THR A 100 -18.08 3.11 -22.10
N CYS A 101 -16.99 2.91 -21.37
CA CYS A 101 -16.84 3.37 -19.98
C CYS A 101 -16.79 4.90 -19.86
N GLU A 102 -16.40 5.63 -20.89
CA GLU A 102 -16.12 7.06 -20.86
C GLU A 102 -17.20 7.91 -20.19
N PRO A 103 -18.52 7.78 -20.51
CA PRO A 103 -19.57 8.60 -19.89
C PRO A 103 -19.79 8.30 -18.39
N PHE A 104 -19.28 7.17 -17.91
CA PHE A 104 -19.49 6.68 -16.54
C PHE A 104 -18.27 6.88 -15.64
N ILE A 105 -17.20 7.48 -16.15
CA ILE A 105 -16.00 7.75 -15.37
C ILE A 105 -16.32 8.74 -14.25
N THR A 106 -16.10 8.31 -13.02
CA THR A 106 -16.14 9.18 -11.84
C THR A 106 -14.71 9.60 -11.53
N PRO A 107 -14.38 10.90 -11.56
CA PRO A 107 -13.05 11.37 -11.20
C PRO A 107 -12.68 10.98 -9.76
N PHE A 108 -11.39 10.80 -9.50
CA PHE A 108 -10.91 10.58 -8.13
C PHE A 108 -11.24 11.79 -7.26
N ARG A 109 -11.90 11.54 -6.14
CA ARG A 109 -12.19 12.57 -5.15
C ARG A 109 -10.96 12.90 -4.30
N VAL A 110 -10.12 11.91 -4.11
CA VAL A 110 -8.89 11.97 -3.32
C VAL A 110 -7.92 10.92 -3.85
N THR A 111 -6.64 11.24 -3.86
CA THR A 111 -5.54 10.38 -4.30
C THR A 111 -4.46 10.33 -3.25
N ALA A 112 -3.53 9.40 -3.38
CA ALA A 112 -2.30 9.33 -2.60
C ALA A 112 -1.09 9.53 -3.53
N SER A 113 -0.08 10.28 -3.07
CA SER A 113 1.23 10.29 -3.71
C SER A 113 1.99 9.02 -3.32
N HIS A 114 2.78 8.47 -4.25
CA HIS A 114 3.54 7.24 -4.04
C HIS A 114 4.46 7.28 -2.82
N ASP A 115 4.98 8.45 -2.48
CA ASP A 115 5.93 8.68 -1.39
C ASP A 115 5.29 9.08 -0.05
N GLU A 116 3.97 9.23 0.00
CA GLU A 116 3.26 9.55 1.23
C GLU A 116 3.24 8.38 2.22
N HIS A 117 3.34 8.70 3.51
CA HIS A 117 3.30 7.68 4.56
C HIS A 117 1.87 7.16 4.80
N LEU A 118 1.74 5.85 5.10
CA LEU A 118 0.45 5.18 5.30
C LEU A 118 -0.44 5.86 6.34
N ARG A 119 0.15 6.53 7.34
CA ARG A 119 -0.63 7.32 8.32
C ARG A 119 -1.46 8.41 7.65
N ILE A 120 -0.91 9.09 6.63
CA ILE A 120 -1.61 10.15 5.90
C ILE A 120 -2.74 9.54 5.08
N LEU A 121 -2.49 8.40 4.44
CA LEU A 121 -3.50 7.70 3.65
C LEU A 121 -4.68 7.28 4.52
N LEU A 122 -4.41 6.68 5.68
CA LEU A 122 -5.48 6.31 6.63
C LEU A 122 -6.28 7.54 7.10
N SER A 123 -5.60 8.65 7.40
CA SER A 123 -6.29 9.89 7.78
C SER A 123 -7.24 10.36 6.68
N ARG A 124 -6.80 10.36 5.42
CA ARG A 124 -7.64 10.71 4.27
C ARG A 124 -8.79 9.72 4.06
N MET A 125 -8.53 8.43 4.22
CA MET A 125 -9.59 7.41 4.10
C MET A 125 -10.73 7.70 5.09
N TYR A 126 -10.41 8.05 6.34
CA TYR A 126 -11.42 8.42 7.33
C TYR A 126 -12.09 9.76 7.00
N GLU A 127 -11.33 10.79 6.63
CA GLU A 127 -11.85 12.12 6.30
C GLU A 127 -12.84 12.07 5.13
N PHE A 128 -12.52 11.31 4.07
CA PHE A 128 -13.33 11.20 2.86
C PHE A 128 -14.29 10.01 2.86
N ASN A 129 -14.35 9.24 3.97
CA ASN A 129 -15.13 8.01 4.09
C ASN A 129 -14.88 7.05 2.91
N SER A 130 -13.60 6.84 2.60
CA SER A 130 -13.14 5.93 1.54
C SER A 130 -12.41 4.74 2.16
N SER A 131 -12.65 3.53 1.64
CA SER A 131 -11.89 2.33 2.04
C SER A 131 -10.62 2.12 1.21
N TRP A 132 -10.39 2.95 0.20
CA TRP A 132 -9.27 2.83 -0.73
C TRP A 132 -8.85 4.20 -1.29
N LEU A 133 -7.61 4.30 -1.75
CA LEU A 133 -7.05 5.45 -2.47
C LEU A 133 -6.22 4.97 -3.66
N PRO A 134 -6.38 5.59 -4.84
CA PRO A 134 -5.44 5.38 -5.94
C PRO A 134 -4.10 6.04 -5.60
N VAL A 135 -3.02 5.36 -5.92
CA VAL A 135 -1.65 5.85 -5.76
C VAL A 135 -1.15 6.34 -7.11
N LEU A 136 -0.74 7.60 -7.16
CA LEU A 136 -0.24 8.25 -8.35
C LEU A 136 1.19 8.73 -8.12
N ASP A 137 1.97 8.75 -9.20
CA ASP A 137 3.27 9.42 -9.23
C ASP A 137 3.13 10.93 -9.57
N PRO A 138 4.24 11.71 -9.59
CA PRO A 138 4.21 13.13 -9.95
C PRO A 138 3.69 13.40 -11.37
N ASP A 139 3.83 12.45 -12.30
CA ASP A 139 3.35 12.53 -13.68
C ASP A 139 1.89 12.04 -13.83
N GLN A 140 1.21 11.78 -12.69
CA GLN A 140 -0.15 11.26 -12.61
C GLN A 140 -0.31 9.83 -13.14
N GLN A 141 0.79 9.08 -13.27
CA GLN A 141 0.73 7.66 -13.61
C GLN A 141 0.07 6.88 -12.46
N PHE A 142 -0.83 5.98 -12.81
CA PHE A 142 -1.44 5.09 -11.84
C PHE A 142 -0.46 3.97 -11.46
N LEU A 143 -0.05 3.94 -10.21
CA LEU A 143 0.90 2.95 -9.68
C LEU A 143 0.23 1.78 -8.98
N GLY A 144 -1.04 1.93 -8.62
CA GLY A 144 -1.80 0.92 -7.88
C GLY A 144 -2.81 1.55 -6.93
N GLU A 145 -3.40 0.75 -6.07
CA GLU A 145 -4.29 1.25 -5.01
C GLU A 145 -3.83 0.78 -3.64
N VAL A 146 -4.07 1.60 -2.64
CA VAL A 146 -3.94 1.23 -1.23
C VAL A 146 -5.33 1.16 -0.62
N THR A 147 -5.64 0.03 0.01
CA THR A 147 -6.87 -0.17 0.77
C THR A 147 -6.57 -0.25 2.27
N GLN A 148 -7.59 -0.13 3.12
CA GLN A 148 -7.41 -0.41 4.56
C GLN A 148 -6.95 -1.85 4.80
N GLU A 149 -7.41 -2.81 3.98
CA GLU A 149 -7.01 -4.21 4.03
C GLU A 149 -5.55 -4.39 3.62
N SER A 150 -5.10 -3.80 2.50
CA SER A 150 -3.69 -3.89 2.07
C SER A 150 -2.72 -3.27 3.09
N ILE A 151 -3.13 -2.22 3.79
CA ILE A 151 -2.36 -1.66 4.91
C ILE A 151 -2.25 -2.67 6.05
N ALA A 152 -3.38 -3.27 6.46
CA ALA A 152 -3.40 -4.27 7.53
C ALA A 152 -2.54 -5.48 7.17
N ASP A 153 -2.66 -5.97 5.94
CA ASP A 153 -1.87 -7.10 5.41
C ASP A 153 -0.38 -6.78 5.36
N TYR A 154 -0.01 -5.59 4.91
CA TYR A 154 1.40 -5.17 4.90
C TYR A 154 1.97 -5.15 6.31
N LEU A 155 1.24 -4.58 7.28
CA LEU A 155 1.70 -4.48 8.66
C LEU A 155 1.76 -5.84 9.38
N SER A 156 0.85 -6.77 9.06
CA SER A 156 0.77 -8.11 9.70
C SER A 156 1.68 -9.15 9.04
N SER A 157 1.97 -9.02 7.73
CA SER A 157 2.73 -10.02 6.98
C SER A 157 4.23 -10.06 7.29
N GLY A 158 4.73 -9.18 8.16
CA GLY A 158 6.16 -9.03 8.41
C GLY A 158 6.95 -8.45 7.23
N ARG A 159 6.30 -7.99 6.16
CA ARG A 159 7.00 -7.23 5.12
C ARG A 159 7.60 -5.97 5.74
N SER A 160 8.80 -5.62 5.31
CA SER A 160 9.49 -4.42 5.75
C SER A 160 10.27 -3.80 4.60
N ARG A 161 10.45 -2.50 4.65
CA ARG A 161 11.09 -1.67 3.61
C ARG A 161 12.60 -1.87 3.53
N GLY A 162 13.25 -2.67 4.07
CA GLY A 162 14.67 -3.02 3.95
C GLY A 162 14.82 -4.52 4.03
N GLY A 163 15.61 -5.12 3.21
CA GLY A 163 15.95 -6.54 3.35
C GLY A 163 16.36 -6.91 4.78
N LYS A 164 16.62 -8.17 5.06
CA LYS A 164 17.13 -8.59 6.37
C LYS A 164 18.44 -7.87 6.67
N GLY A 165 18.45 -7.03 7.71
CA GLY A 165 19.64 -6.39 8.21
C GLY A 165 20.53 -7.35 9.02
N LEU A 166 21.58 -6.82 9.60
CA LEU A 166 22.51 -7.59 10.42
C LEU A 166 21.92 -7.89 11.79
N ILE A 167 21.59 -9.13 12.07
CA ILE A 167 21.28 -9.64 13.40
C ILE A 167 22.57 -10.24 13.96
N VAL A 168 23.11 -9.64 15.00
CA VAL A 168 24.34 -10.14 15.65
C VAL A 168 23.97 -11.17 16.69
N SER A 169 24.20 -12.44 16.38
CA SER A 169 23.98 -13.53 17.35
C SER A 169 24.96 -13.44 18.52
N PRO A 170 24.52 -13.71 19.75
CA PRO A 170 25.40 -13.70 20.94
C PRO A 170 26.60 -14.66 20.85
N ALA A 171 26.54 -15.67 19.97
CA ALA A 171 27.60 -16.70 19.84
C ALA A 171 28.82 -16.23 19.04
N GLU A 172 28.74 -15.18 18.21
CA GLU A 172 29.86 -14.72 17.37
C GLU A 172 30.78 -13.70 18.05
N GLN A 173 30.53 -13.34 19.31
CA GLN A 173 31.28 -12.30 20.02
C GLN A 173 32.28 -12.80 21.07
N VAL A 174 32.60 -14.09 21.11
CA VAL A 174 33.54 -14.69 22.08
C VAL A 174 34.94 -14.94 21.48
N GLY A 175 35.30 -14.24 20.41
CA GLY A 175 36.61 -14.42 19.75
C GLY A 175 37.25 -13.09 19.35
N ALA A 176 37.65 -12.28 20.30
CA ALA A 176 38.65 -11.21 20.13
C ALA A 176 39.28 -10.85 21.47
#